data_37c0ceb5f709b9cc33b4e9d24caa602c
#
_entry.id   37c0ceb5f709b9cc33b4e9d24caa602c
#
_cell.length_a   1.000
_cell.length_b   1.000
_cell.length_c   1.000
_cell.angle_alpha   90.00
_cell.angle_beta   90.00
_cell.angle_gamma   90.00
#
_symmetry.space_group_name_H-M   'P 1'
#
loop_
_entity.id
_entity.type
_entity.pdbx_description
1 polymer ?
#
loop_
_entity_poly.entity_id
_entity_poly.type
_entity_poly.pdbx_seq_one_letter_code
_entity_poly.pdbx_strand_id
1 'polypeptide(L)'
;MIPFITPHSAKAMPPKLFLALALSVPLASQAVEMDWSGFGTVGYATSDQPYKYQRFIDNQGTLTRDSVLGGQVDLKFSQQFGATIQGKLAPSDKSDTQWDGTLSWAFISWRPMDDLLIRLGKFRLPFMLNTENSDVGATYDFARLPVEVYSIAPTTDVVGLSISKSLFTDPMEWNLEAYTGKAETHWRYYGREIRDVRNSPGSWFIPVDIKSSGLVLTARDLDNTFRIGIHEVIAERTDQPVHADIPYRSIPVGPNIGFYDLTKGRRVDQLIIPVQTIAASISLPANFKVTTEYARIKVNSASEGLTRWGAYLAVSRRMGDWTPYVYYAKVKSPDSTLEKYKTINENRVPSSPFYNANLINQSQTLAADIVAPFDQWTGAIGSSYRITPTSLLKAEWSHTSTGVVSSFVDAPSGGDSANKQINVFSVSYNFTF
;
A
#
# COMPACT_ATOMS: atom_id res chain seq x y z
N MET A 1 12.10 -39.49 -20.49
CA MET A 1 10.66 -39.71 -20.21
C MET A 1 10.36 -39.02 -18.91
N ILE A 2 9.77 -37.86 -18.98
CA ILE A 2 9.34 -37.05 -17.82
C ILE A 2 7.83 -36.92 -17.92
N PRO A 3 7.04 -37.28 -16.91
CA PRO A 3 5.61 -37.25 -17.00
C PRO A 3 5.06 -35.80 -16.95
N PHE A 4 4.14 -35.50 -17.85
CA PHE A 4 3.33 -34.30 -17.89
C PHE A 4 2.45 -34.23 -16.65
N ILE A 5 2.58 -33.17 -15.87
CA ILE A 5 1.64 -32.83 -14.79
C ILE A 5 0.57 -31.92 -15.39
N THR A 6 -0.65 -32.42 -15.44
CA THR A 6 -1.86 -31.68 -15.81
C THR A 6 -2.19 -30.64 -14.72
N PRO A 7 -2.71 -29.46 -15.06
CA PRO A 7 -3.11 -28.48 -14.07
C PRO A 7 -4.39 -28.93 -13.36
N HIS A 8 -4.35 -29.04 -12.04
CA HIS A 8 -5.53 -29.22 -11.20
C HIS A 8 -6.43 -27.98 -11.29
N SER A 9 -7.64 -28.17 -11.74
CA SER A 9 -8.70 -27.17 -11.75
C SER A 9 -9.03 -26.73 -10.33
N ALA A 10 -8.86 -25.45 -10.05
CA ALA A 10 -9.38 -24.82 -8.84
C ALA A 10 -10.91 -24.96 -8.84
N LYS A 11 -11.46 -25.68 -7.88
CA LYS A 11 -12.91 -25.73 -7.62
C LYS A 11 -13.34 -24.37 -7.09
N ALA A 12 -14.03 -23.61 -7.91
CA ALA A 12 -14.75 -22.41 -7.48
C ALA A 12 -15.79 -22.81 -6.43
N MET A 13 -15.76 -22.20 -5.27
CA MET A 13 -16.79 -22.31 -4.24
C MET A 13 -18.11 -21.71 -4.78
N PRO A 14 -19.26 -22.35 -4.64
CA PRO A 14 -20.51 -21.84 -5.19
C PRO A 14 -21.01 -20.63 -4.39
N PRO A 15 -21.54 -19.58 -5.07
CA PRO A 15 -21.99 -18.32 -4.42
C PRO A 15 -23.36 -18.43 -3.73
N LYS A 16 -23.76 -19.60 -3.23
CA LYS A 16 -25.13 -19.85 -2.73
C LYS A 16 -25.35 -19.59 -1.24
N LEU A 17 -24.35 -19.21 -0.46
CA LEU A 17 -24.54 -19.09 1.00
C LEU A 17 -24.79 -17.65 1.50
N PHE A 18 -24.64 -16.64 0.68
CA PHE A 18 -24.84 -15.23 1.09
C PHE A 18 -26.28 -14.70 0.93
N LEU A 19 -27.15 -15.44 0.26
CA LEU A 19 -28.52 -14.96 0.00
C LEU A 19 -29.56 -15.37 1.05
N ALA A 20 -29.23 -16.25 1.99
CA ALA A 20 -30.20 -16.82 2.92
C ALA A 20 -30.37 -16.06 4.25
N LEU A 21 -29.46 -15.12 4.61
CA LEU A 21 -29.55 -14.39 5.88
C LEU A 21 -30.33 -13.06 5.76
N ALA A 22 -30.69 -12.64 4.56
CA ALA A 22 -31.41 -11.36 4.32
C ALA A 22 -32.94 -11.45 4.45
N LEU A 23 -33.51 -12.63 4.75
CA LEU A 23 -34.95 -12.87 4.60
C LEU A 23 -35.73 -13.03 5.91
N SER A 24 -35.15 -12.77 7.10
CA SER A 24 -35.86 -12.93 8.36
C SER A 24 -35.95 -11.68 9.26
N VAL A 25 -35.67 -10.50 8.71
CA VAL A 25 -36.02 -9.25 9.42
C VAL A 25 -37.47 -8.90 9.04
N PRO A 26 -38.40 -8.67 10.00
CA PRO A 26 -39.72 -8.17 9.68
C PRO A 26 -39.56 -6.79 9.04
N LEU A 27 -39.66 -6.69 7.74
CA LEU A 27 -39.71 -5.45 6.98
C LEU A 27 -41.05 -4.79 7.30
N ALA A 28 -41.10 -4.00 8.39
CA ALA A 28 -42.04 -2.92 8.43
C ALA A 28 -41.78 -2.10 7.15
N SER A 29 -42.82 -1.78 6.37
CA SER A 29 -42.76 -1.15 5.07
C SER A 29 -42.25 0.30 5.14
N GLN A 30 -41.02 0.50 5.56
CA GLN A 30 -40.31 1.75 5.35
C GLN A 30 -39.65 1.64 3.97
N ALA A 31 -39.88 2.62 3.12
CA ALA A 31 -39.21 2.72 1.85
C ALA A 31 -37.69 2.71 2.10
N VAL A 32 -36.94 1.83 1.46
CA VAL A 32 -35.48 1.82 1.51
C VAL A 32 -35.01 3.12 0.87
N GLU A 33 -34.33 3.96 1.64
CA GLU A 33 -33.69 5.15 1.12
C GLU A 33 -32.38 4.74 0.44
N MET A 34 -32.18 5.13 -0.81
CA MET A 34 -31.01 4.79 -1.60
C MET A 34 -30.36 6.05 -2.12
N ASP A 35 -29.11 6.27 -1.74
CA ASP A 35 -28.25 7.32 -2.23
C ASP A 35 -27.14 6.70 -3.10
N TRP A 36 -26.78 7.42 -4.17
CA TRP A 36 -25.64 7.02 -4.99
C TRP A 36 -24.68 8.19 -5.18
N SER A 37 -23.42 7.87 -5.26
CA SER A 37 -22.35 8.83 -5.46
C SER A 37 -21.24 8.21 -6.30
N GLY A 38 -20.39 9.04 -6.86
CA GLY A 38 -19.25 8.56 -7.60
C GLY A 38 -18.03 9.47 -7.42
N PHE A 39 -16.89 8.95 -7.80
CA PHE A 39 -15.63 9.68 -7.75
C PHE A 39 -14.73 9.28 -8.90
N GLY A 40 -13.84 10.18 -9.27
CA GLY A 40 -12.83 9.88 -10.25
C GLY A 40 -11.61 10.77 -10.12
N THR A 41 -10.50 10.24 -10.58
CA THR A 41 -9.25 10.98 -10.80
C THR A 41 -8.73 10.60 -12.17
N VAL A 42 -8.42 11.61 -12.98
CA VAL A 42 -7.60 11.47 -14.20
C VAL A 42 -6.27 12.14 -13.89
N GLY A 43 -5.22 11.35 -13.75
CA GLY A 43 -3.90 11.81 -13.36
C GLY A 43 -2.83 11.46 -14.38
N TYR A 44 -1.93 12.41 -14.63
CA TYR A 44 -0.73 12.22 -15.44
C TYR A 44 0.50 12.44 -14.57
N ALA A 45 1.49 11.56 -14.71
CA ALA A 45 2.78 11.70 -14.04
C ALA A 45 3.91 11.35 -15.01
N THR A 46 5.03 12.08 -14.90
CA THR A 46 6.27 11.81 -15.66
C THR A 46 7.47 12.04 -14.76
N SER A 47 8.57 11.35 -15.02
CA SER A 47 9.85 11.57 -14.33
C SER A 47 10.96 11.95 -15.32
N ASP A 48 12.10 12.35 -14.78
CA ASP A 48 13.32 12.60 -15.55
C ASP A 48 14.14 11.32 -15.82
N GLN A 49 13.62 10.13 -15.39
CA GLN A 49 14.36 8.87 -15.46
C GLN A 49 13.82 7.93 -16.54
N PRO A 50 14.69 7.18 -17.24
CA PRO A 50 14.27 6.22 -18.26
C PRO A 50 13.76 4.89 -17.68
N TYR A 51 13.90 4.68 -16.38
CA TYR A 51 13.40 3.51 -15.64
C TYR A 51 12.17 3.87 -14.81
N LYS A 52 11.36 2.88 -14.46
CA LYS A 52 10.12 3.09 -13.71
C LYS A 52 10.39 3.37 -12.24
N TYR A 53 9.77 4.42 -11.74
CA TYR A 53 9.64 4.78 -10.35
C TYR A 53 8.19 4.62 -9.88
N GLN A 54 7.98 4.16 -8.66
CA GLN A 54 6.66 3.86 -8.15
C GLN A 54 5.81 3.02 -9.11
N ARG A 55 6.47 2.02 -9.75
CA ARG A 55 5.85 1.02 -10.62
C ARG A 55 5.53 1.49 -12.05
N PHE A 56 5.13 2.75 -12.25
CA PHE A 56 4.57 3.20 -13.54
C PHE A 56 5.25 4.42 -14.14
N ILE A 57 5.93 5.24 -13.34
CA ILE A 57 6.37 6.59 -13.73
C ILE A 57 7.78 6.53 -14.29
N ASP A 58 7.94 6.92 -15.54
CA ASP A 58 9.21 7.08 -16.24
C ASP A 58 9.21 8.38 -17.06
N ASN A 59 10.20 8.59 -17.93
CA ASN A 59 10.32 9.78 -18.75
C ASN A 59 9.37 9.82 -19.96
N GLN A 60 8.63 8.75 -20.22
CA GLN A 60 7.57 8.73 -21.25
C GLN A 60 6.24 9.25 -20.69
N GLY A 61 6.11 9.23 -19.36
CA GLY A 61 4.91 9.62 -18.65
C GLY A 61 3.82 8.53 -18.66
N THR A 62 2.87 8.68 -17.76
CA THR A 62 1.79 7.70 -17.56
C THR A 62 0.51 8.32 -17.04
N LEU A 63 -0.62 7.83 -17.51
CA LEU A 63 -1.93 8.07 -16.90
C LEU A 63 -2.32 6.98 -15.89
N THR A 64 -1.59 5.87 -15.87
CA THR A 64 -1.97 4.67 -15.10
C THR A 64 -1.78 4.88 -13.60
N ARG A 65 -0.73 5.60 -13.16
CA ARG A 65 -0.36 5.65 -11.74
C ARG A 65 -1.44 6.25 -10.83
N ASP A 66 -2.08 7.32 -11.27
CA ASP A 66 -2.93 8.16 -10.43
C ASP A 66 -4.40 8.19 -10.89
N SER A 67 -4.76 7.43 -11.94
CA SER A 67 -6.15 7.44 -12.43
C SER A 67 -6.99 6.34 -11.78
N VAL A 68 -8.21 6.71 -11.40
CA VAL A 68 -9.21 5.82 -10.81
C VAL A 68 -10.61 6.34 -11.12
N LEU A 69 -11.57 5.44 -11.30
CA LEU A 69 -12.99 5.76 -11.39
C LEU A 69 -13.76 4.82 -10.46
N GLY A 70 -14.66 5.36 -9.66
CA GLY A 70 -15.45 4.55 -8.73
C GLY A 70 -16.86 5.07 -8.53
N GLY A 71 -17.71 4.20 -7.99
CA GLY A 71 -19.08 4.50 -7.62
C GLY A 71 -19.47 3.80 -6.34
N GLN A 72 -20.40 4.40 -5.63
CA GLN A 72 -20.90 3.94 -4.34
C GLN A 72 -22.43 4.01 -4.31
N VAL A 73 -23.02 3.02 -3.69
CA VAL A 73 -24.45 2.99 -3.34
C VAL A 73 -24.55 2.81 -1.83
N ASP A 74 -25.29 3.70 -1.19
CA ASP A 74 -25.64 3.63 0.22
C ASP A 74 -27.14 3.31 0.35
N LEU A 75 -27.46 2.28 1.11
CA LEU A 75 -28.80 1.80 1.38
C LEU A 75 -29.11 2.02 2.86
N LYS A 76 -30.18 2.72 3.18
CA LYS A 76 -30.67 2.92 4.54
C LYS A 76 -31.99 2.21 4.72
N PHE A 77 -31.95 1.11 5.46
CA PHE A 77 -33.12 0.27 5.74
C PHE A 77 -33.94 0.81 6.93
N SER A 78 -33.25 1.44 7.90
CA SER A 78 -33.84 2.08 9.07
C SER A 78 -32.85 3.09 9.65
N GLN A 79 -33.20 3.75 10.77
CA GLN A 79 -32.26 4.63 11.48
C GLN A 79 -31.04 3.87 12.03
N GLN A 80 -31.16 2.57 12.25
CA GLN A 80 -30.11 1.75 12.83
C GLN A 80 -29.38 0.89 11.81
N PHE A 81 -30.02 0.51 10.68
CA PHE A 81 -29.45 -0.43 9.71
C PHE A 81 -29.26 0.20 8.34
N GLY A 82 -28.10 -0.04 7.77
CA GLY A 82 -27.75 0.35 6.42
C GLY A 82 -26.79 -0.63 5.76
N ALA A 83 -26.53 -0.42 4.48
CA ALA A 83 -25.49 -1.12 3.74
C ALA A 83 -24.80 -0.15 2.79
N THR A 84 -23.51 -0.37 2.55
CA THR A 84 -22.72 0.38 1.57
C THR A 84 -22.04 -0.58 0.62
N ILE A 85 -22.10 -0.27 -0.68
CA ILE A 85 -21.39 -0.99 -1.73
C ILE A 85 -20.61 0.03 -2.56
N GLN A 86 -19.30 -0.15 -2.67
CA GLN A 86 -18.42 0.71 -3.48
C GLN A 86 -17.55 -0.15 -4.38
N GLY A 87 -17.57 0.15 -5.68
CA GLY A 87 -16.69 -0.45 -6.67
C GLY A 87 -15.79 0.59 -7.32
N LYS A 88 -14.65 0.16 -7.82
CA LYS A 88 -13.71 1.01 -8.56
C LYS A 88 -13.07 0.28 -9.73
N LEU A 89 -12.69 1.04 -10.76
CA LEU A 89 -11.79 0.68 -11.83
C LEU A 89 -10.47 1.39 -11.59
N ALA A 90 -9.39 0.65 -11.40
CA ALA A 90 -8.06 1.15 -11.10
C ALA A 90 -6.98 0.22 -11.68
N PRO A 91 -5.69 0.64 -11.72
CA PRO A 91 -4.59 -0.26 -12.09
C PRO A 91 -4.58 -1.52 -11.23
N SER A 92 -4.40 -2.66 -11.88
CA SER A 92 -4.46 -3.98 -11.24
C SER A 92 -3.39 -4.14 -10.14
N ASP A 93 -3.72 -4.82 -9.05
CA ASP A 93 -2.75 -5.26 -8.03
C ASP A 93 -1.99 -6.53 -8.45
N LYS A 94 -2.38 -7.14 -9.60
CA LYS A 94 -1.83 -8.41 -10.12
C LYS A 94 -1.00 -8.25 -11.39
N SER A 95 -0.98 -7.05 -11.99
CA SER A 95 -0.34 -6.80 -13.27
C SER A 95 0.05 -5.33 -13.43
N ASP A 96 1.25 -5.04 -13.94
CA ASP A 96 1.70 -3.67 -14.23
C ASP A 96 1.06 -3.07 -15.50
N THR A 97 0.30 -3.86 -16.28
CA THR A 97 -0.23 -3.44 -17.57
C THR A 97 -1.74 -3.50 -17.69
N GLN A 98 -2.44 -3.99 -16.65
CA GLN A 98 -3.87 -4.20 -16.67
C GLN A 98 -4.61 -3.27 -15.70
N TRP A 99 -5.89 -3.09 -15.97
CA TRP A 99 -6.84 -2.42 -15.09
C TRP A 99 -7.84 -3.45 -14.59
N ASP A 100 -8.21 -3.33 -13.31
CA ASP A 100 -9.17 -4.23 -12.69
C ASP A 100 -10.35 -3.47 -12.12
N GLY A 101 -11.54 -4.04 -12.31
CA GLY A 101 -12.73 -3.69 -11.56
C GLY A 101 -12.71 -4.39 -10.19
N THR A 102 -12.65 -3.62 -9.10
CA THR A 102 -12.59 -4.17 -7.74
C THR A 102 -13.72 -3.65 -6.87
N LEU A 103 -14.24 -4.53 -6.02
CA LEU A 103 -15.15 -4.16 -4.94
C LEU A 103 -14.32 -3.63 -3.79
N SER A 104 -14.40 -2.33 -3.50
CA SER A 104 -13.65 -1.70 -2.41
C SER A 104 -14.37 -1.83 -1.08
N TRP A 105 -15.68 -1.58 -1.05
CA TRP A 105 -16.54 -1.72 0.12
C TRP A 105 -17.77 -2.56 -0.22
N ALA A 106 -18.18 -3.40 0.71
CA ALA A 106 -19.45 -4.13 0.67
C ALA A 106 -19.76 -4.59 2.09
N PHE A 107 -20.44 -3.77 2.87
CA PHE A 107 -20.74 -4.07 4.27
C PHE A 107 -22.14 -3.65 4.67
N ILE A 108 -22.66 -4.33 5.69
CA ILE A 108 -23.84 -3.93 6.44
C ILE A 108 -23.36 -3.15 7.66
N SER A 109 -24.04 -2.06 7.96
CA SER A 109 -23.81 -1.23 9.14
C SER A 109 -24.99 -1.34 10.11
N TRP A 110 -24.68 -1.45 11.39
CA TRP A 110 -25.66 -1.43 12.48
C TRP A 110 -25.25 -0.40 13.51
N ARG A 111 -26.19 0.50 13.85
CA ARG A 111 -26.07 1.54 14.87
C ARG A 111 -27.09 1.30 16.00
N PRO A 112 -26.78 0.40 16.98
CA PRO A 112 -27.68 0.16 18.09
C PRO A 112 -27.86 1.38 19.00
N MET A 113 -26.87 2.26 19.01
CA MET A 113 -26.83 3.54 19.72
C MET A 113 -26.17 4.58 18.82
N ASP A 114 -26.43 5.88 19.03
CA ASP A 114 -25.92 6.95 18.19
C ASP A 114 -24.39 7.01 18.14
N ASP A 115 -23.75 6.56 19.20
CA ASP A 115 -22.30 6.58 19.39
C ASP A 115 -21.61 5.23 19.12
N LEU A 116 -22.36 4.19 18.70
CA LEU A 116 -21.83 2.85 18.42
C LEU A 116 -22.15 2.42 17.00
N LEU A 117 -21.13 2.17 16.20
CA LEU A 117 -21.24 1.66 14.83
C LEU A 117 -20.56 0.29 14.72
N ILE A 118 -21.29 -0.68 14.17
CA ILE A 118 -20.80 -2.02 13.87
C ILE A 118 -20.89 -2.22 12.35
N ARG A 119 -19.81 -2.63 11.71
CA ARG A 119 -19.76 -2.96 10.27
C ARG A 119 -19.38 -4.43 10.10
N LEU A 120 -20.10 -5.13 9.24
CA LEU A 120 -19.82 -6.52 8.87
C LEU A 120 -19.77 -6.63 7.33
N GLY A 121 -18.66 -7.10 6.80
CA GLY A 121 -18.43 -7.24 5.36
C GLY A 121 -17.06 -6.75 4.94
N LYS A 122 -16.93 -6.27 3.69
CA LYS A 122 -15.69 -5.72 3.16
C LYS A 122 -15.61 -4.22 3.45
N PHE A 123 -14.56 -3.81 4.16
CA PHE A 123 -14.31 -2.41 4.50
C PHE A 123 -12.81 -2.09 4.46
N ARG A 124 -12.50 -0.80 4.38
CA ARG A 124 -11.13 -0.32 4.37
C ARG A 124 -10.59 -0.13 5.79
N LEU A 125 -9.32 -0.48 5.98
CA LEU A 125 -8.65 -0.42 7.27
C LEU A 125 -8.21 1.02 7.61
N PRO A 126 -8.39 1.48 8.85
CA PRO A 126 -8.03 2.83 9.27
C PRO A 126 -6.54 2.95 9.66
N PHE A 127 -5.61 2.58 8.77
CA PHE A 127 -4.17 2.63 9.08
C PHE A 127 -3.66 4.08 9.20
N MET A 128 -3.89 4.92 8.18
CA MET A 128 -3.43 6.30 8.08
C MET A 128 -4.64 7.25 7.98
N LEU A 129 -4.39 8.56 8.05
CA LEU A 129 -5.45 9.58 8.00
C LEU A 129 -6.34 9.46 6.76
N ASN A 130 -5.74 9.21 5.60
CA ASN A 130 -6.45 9.16 4.33
C ASN A 130 -6.57 7.73 3.75
N THR A 131 -6.35 6.66 4.52
CA THR A 131 -6.46 5.30 3.97
C THR A 131 -7.89 5.02 3.49
N GLU A 132 -8.90 5.42 4.26
CA GLU A 132 -10.32 5.16 3.94
C GLU A 132 -10.76 5.89 2.67
N ASN A 133 -10.25 7.11 2.43
CA ASN A 133 -10.60 7.96 1.29
C ASN A 133 -9.49 8.07 0.22
N SER A 134 -8.47 7.24 0.27
CA SER A 134 -7.30 7.32 -0.63
C SER A 134 -7.65 7.24 -2.11
N ASP A 135 -8.74 6.58 -2.48
CA ASP A 135 -9.23 6.51 -3.86
C ASP A 135 -10.01 7.77 -4.30
N VAL A 136 -10.46 8.59 -3.33
CA VAL A 136 -11.27 9.78 -3.60
C VAL A 136 -10.39 11.02 -3.56
N GLY A 137 -9.65 11.25 -4.62
CA GLY A 137 -8.67 12.33 -4.71
C GLY A 137 -9.23 13.72 -4.38
N ALA A 138 -10.52 13.98 -4.56
CA ALA A 138 -11.15 15.24 -4.21
C ALA A 138 -11.20 15.54 -2.69
N THR A 139 -10.85 14.59 -1.83
CA THR A 139 -10.95 14.70 -0.36
C THR A 139 -9.66 15.14 0.35
N TYR A 140 -8.57 15.28 -0.37
CA TYR A 140 -7.27 15.73 0.15
C TYR A 140 -6.54 16.61 -0.87
N ASP A 141 -5.59 17.45 -0.41
CA ASP A 141 -4.94 18.45 -1.26
C ASP A 141 -3.74 17.92 -2.04
N PHE A 142 -3.06 16.89 -1.58
CA PHE A 142 -1.88 16.32 -2.25
C PHE A 142 -2.24 15.78 -3.64
N ALA A 143 -1.39 15.98 -4.64
CA ALA A 143 -1.55 15.32 -5.93
C ALA A 143 -1.43 13.81 -5.77
N ARG A 144 -0.51 13.36 -4.90
CA ARG A 144 -0.32 11.98 -4.49
C ARG A 144 0.00 11.91 -2.99
N LEU A 145 -0.64 10.98 -2.29
CA LEU A 145 -0.29 10.70 -0.90
C LEU A 145 1.16 10.17 -0.81
N PRO A 146 1.96 10.63 0.19
CA PRO A 146 3.39 10.26 0.30
C PRO A 146 3.58 8.75 0.35
N VAL A 147 4.21 8.18 -0.69
CA VAL A 147 4.40 6.74 -0.84
C VAL A 147 5.24 6.15 0.29
N GLU A 148 6.10 6.94 0.89
CA GLU A 148 6.97 6.59 2.01
C GLU A 148 6.16 6.09 3.23
N VAL A 149 4.95 6.58 3.40
CA VAL A 149 4.05 6.18 4.49
C VAL A 149 2.94 5.25 3.98
N TYR A 150 2.26 5.61 2.90
CA TYR A 150 1.08 4.89 2.42
C TYR A 150 1.39 3.51 1.81
N SER A 151 2.66 3.24 1.45
CA SER A 151 3.12 1.91 1.04
C SER A 151 3.37 0.95 2.21
N ILE A 152 3.29 1.42 3.46
CA ILE A 152 3.58 0.58 4.63
C ILE A 152 2.43 -0.38 4.94
N ALA A 153 1.19 -0.03 4.59
CA ALA A 153 0.04 -0.90 4.78
C ALA A 153 0.17 -2.21 3.97
N PRO A 154 0.19 -3.38 4.62
CA PRO A 154 0.28 -4.68 3.92
C PRO A 154 -0.93 -4.99 3.05
N THR A 155 -2.09 -4.47 3.41
CA THR A 155 -3.34 -4.45 2.64
C THR A 155 -4.13 -3.21 3.03
N THR A 156 -5.06 -2.80 2.18
CA THR A 156 -5.95 -1.67 2.47
C THR A 156 -7.36 -2.09 2.86
N ASP A 157 -7.84 -3.24 2.38
CA ASP A 157 -9.21 -3.71 2.56
C ASP A 157 -9.22 -5.11 3.20
N VAL A 158 -10.24 -5.38 4.01
CA VAL A 158 -10.51 -6.71 4.56
C VAL A 158 -12.00 -7.04 4.54
N VAL A 159 -12.33 -8.32 4.51
CA VAL A 159 -13.67 -8.83 4.83
C VAL A 159 -13.68 -9.27 6.27
N GLY A 160 -14.50 -8.63 7.10
CA GLY A 160 -14.48 -8.88 8.54
C GLY A 160 -15.50 -8.05 9.31
N LEU A 161 -15.15 -7.76 10.55
CA LEU A 161 -15.94 -7.02 11.53
C LEU A 161 -15.16 -5.79 11.99
N SER A 162 -15.81 -4.63 12.04
CA SER A 162 -15.34 -3.40 12.67
C SER A 162 -16.38 -2.92 13.68
N ILE A 163 -15.92 -2.47 14.84
CA ILE A 163 -16.72 -1.86 15.90
C ILE A 163 -16.08 -0.52 16.24
N SER A 164 -16.85 0.54 16.16
CA SER A 164 -16.41 1.91 16.40
C SER A 164 -17.32 2.57 17.45
N LYS A 165 -16.73 3.09 18.52
CA LYS A 165 -17.42 3.77 19.63
C LYS A 165 -16.92 5.20 19.72
N SER A 166 -17.84 6.17 19.61
CA SER A 166 -17.55 7.59 19.82
C SER A 166 -17.87 8.02 21.26
N LEU A 167 -17.04 8.90 21.80
CA LEU A 167 -17.23 9.57 23.09
C LEU A 167 -16.99 11.06 22.90
N PHE A 168 -17.95 11.88 23.32
CA PHE A 168 -17.88 13.32 23.21
C PHE A 168 -17.48 13.94 24.56
N THR A 169 -16.37 14.67 24.54
CA THR A 169 -15.90 15.48 25.67
C THR A 169 -15.55 16.86 25.10
N ASP A 170 -16.34 17.87 25.39
CA ASP A 170 -16.14 19.23 24.82
C ASP A 170 -14.69 19.73 25.06
N PRO A 171 -13.94 20.15 24.01
CA PRO A 171 -14.35 20.24 22.61
C PRO A 171 -14.01 19.00 21.74
N MET A 172 -13.59 17.89 22.32
CA MET A 172 -13.03 16.74 21.60
C MET A 172 -14.07 15.63 21.40
N GLU A 173 -14.12 15.08 20.19
CA GLU A 173 -14.71 13.78 19.91
C GLU A 173 -13.59 12.71 19.90
N TRP A 174 -13.77 11.67 20.69
CA TRP A 174 -12.90 10.50 20.74
C TRP A 174 -13.59 9.34 20.04
N ASN A 175 -12.93 8.70 19.11
CA ASN A 175 -13.43 7.51 18.46
C ASN A 175 -12.44 6.36 18.66
N LEU A 176 -12.91 5.28 19.29
CA LEU A 176 -12.17 4.03 19.42
C LEU A 176 -12.73 3.01 18.43
N GLU A 177 -11.91 2.57 17.49
CA GLU A 177 -12.26 1.56 16.51
C GLU A 177 -11.43 0.29 16.73
N ALA A 178 -12.11 -0.87 16.80
CA ALA A 178 -11.52 -2.19 16.80
C ALA A 178 -11.98 -2.94 15.57
N TYR A 179 -11.07 -3.67 14.91
CA TYR A 179 -11.43 -4.46 13.75
C TYR A 179 -10.68 -5.79 13.69
N THR A 180 -11.26 -6.73 12.95
CA THR A 180 -10.61 -7.97 12.51
C THR A 180 -11.17 -8.40 11.17
N GLY A 181 -10.32 -8.98 10.30
CA GLY A 181 -10.77 -9.44 8.99
C GLY A 181 -9.68 -10.16 8.20
N LYS A 182 -10.06 -10.60 6.99
CA LYS A 182 -9.19 -11.33 6.05
C LYS A 182 -9.21 -10.64 4.70
N ALA A 183 -8.10 -10.74 3.97
CA ALA A 183 -7.98 -10.28 2.60
C ALA A 183 -7.10 -11.24 1.78
N GLU A 184 -7.38 -11.33 0.49
CA GLU A 184 -6.48 -11.91 -0.50
C GLU A 184 -5.88 -10.76 -1.28
N THR A 185 -4.55 -10.69 -1.41
CA THR A 185 -3.84 -9.62 -2.09
C THR A 185 -2.62 -10.16 -2.82
N HIS A 186 -1.93 -9.30 -3.55
CA HIS A 186 -0.69 -9.66 -4.26
C HIS A 186 0.41 -8.68 -3.86
N TRP A 187 1.55 -9.22 -3.48
CA TRP A 187 2.74 -8.43 -3.25
C TRP A 187 3.61 -8.42 -4.50
N ARG A 188 3.90 -7.23 -4.99
CA ARG A 188 4.75 -7.02 -6.15
C ARG A 188 6.22 -7.01 -5.76
N TYR A 189 7.00 -7.77 -6.49
CA TYR A 189 8.46 -7.75 -6.47
C TYR A 189 8.99 -7.42 -7.86
N TYR A 190 10.18 -6.86 -7.93
CA TYR A 190 10.86 -6.57 -9.18
C TYR A 190 12.27 -7.15 -9.15
N GLY A 191 12.64 -7.95 -10.16
CA GLY A 191 13.99 -8.49 -10.34
C GLY A 191 14.70 -7.83 -11.52
N ARG A 192 15.88 -7.30 -11.26
CA ARG A 192 16.67 -6.56 -12.25
C ARG A 192 17.28 -7.43 -13.33
N GLU A 193 17.73 -8.65 -12.96
CA GLU A 193 18.49 -9.53 -13.85
C GLU A 193 17.66 -10.73 -14.29
N ILE A 194 17.05 -11.42 -13.35
CA ILE A 194 16.27 -12.63 -13.56
C ILE A 194 14.96 -12.52 -12.83
N ARG A 195 13.86 -12.83 -13.49
CA ARG A 195 12.55 -12.99 -12.86
C ARG A 195 12.41 -14.38 -12.24
N ASP A 196 12.81 -15.38 -13.00
CA ASP A 196 13.02 -16.75 -12.60
C ASP A 196 14.08 -17.39 -13.54
N VAL A 197 14.35 -18.68 -13.37
CA VAL A 197 15.37 -19.41 -14.17
C VAL A 197 15.11 -19.38 -15.68
N ARG A 198 13.93 -18.94 -16.13
CA ARG A 198 13.48 -18.96 -17.53
C ARG A 198 13.22 -17.59 -18.13
N ASN A 199 13.11 -16.55 -17.33
CA ASN A 199 12.52 -15.28 -17.75
C ASN A 199 13.48 -14.10 -17.61
N SER A 200 13.22 -13.11 -18.47
CA SER A 200 13.86 -11.80 -18.45
C SER A 200 13.55 -11.03 -17.17
N PRO A 201 14.30 -9.97 -16.86
CA PRO A 201 13.98 -9.02 -15.79
C PRO A 201 12.51 -8.57 -15.83
N GLY A 202 11.96 -8.23 -14.67
CA GLY A 202 10.60 -7.73 -14.59
C GLY A 202 9.95 -7.92 -13.23
N SER A 203 8.67 -7.54 -13.18
CA SER A 203 7.84 -7.69 -12.00
C SER A 203 7.17 -9.07 -11.93
N TRP A 204 6.99 -9.55 -10.71
CA TRP A 204 6.09 -10.67 -10.42
C TRP A 204 5.24 -10.35 -9.20
N PHE A 205 4.09 -11.02 -9.13
CA PHE A 205 3.06 -10.77 -8.13
C PHE A 205 2.85 -12.04 -7.34
N ILE A 206 3.11 -11.98 -6.05
CA ILE A 206 3.01 -13.11 -5.13
C ILE A 206 1.64 -13.07 -4.47
N PRO A 207 0.79 -14.11 -4.62
CA PRO A 207 -0.47 -14.19 -3.94
C PRO A 207 -0.28 -14.39 -2.44
N VAL A 208 -0.97 -13.61 -1.62
CA VAL A 208 -0.84 -13.59 -0.17
C VAL A 208 -2.20 -13.51 0.48
N ASP A 209 -2.48 -14.43 1.40
CA ASP A 209 -3.61 -14.38 2.31
C ASP A 209 -3.23 -13.59 3.55
N ILE A 210 -4.08 -12.65 3.91
CA ILE A 210 -3.86 -11.74 5.02
C ILE A 210 -4.99 -11.90 6.05
N LYS A 211 -4.60 -12.00 7.32
CA LYS A 211 -5.47 -11.76 8.48
C LYS A 211 -4.99 -10.48 9.15
N SER A 212 -5.87 -9.53 9.39
CA SER A 212 -5.53 -8.27 10.04
C SER A 212 -6.49 -7.97 11.18
N SER A 213 -5.97 -7.51 12.29
CA SER A 213 -6.72 -6.99 13.44
C SER A 213 -6.02 -5.76 14.01
N GLY A 214 -6.78 -4.88 14.63
CA GLY A 214 -6.21 -3.66 15.18
C GLY A 214 -7.15 -2.86 16.04
N LEU A 215 -6.53 -1.89 16.74
CA LEU A 215 -7.19 -0.87 17.53
C LEU A 215 -6.70 0.50 17.08
N VAL A 216 -7.61 1.41 16.85
CA VAL A 216 -7.32 2.79 16.45
C VAL A 216 -8.08 3.75 17.34
N LEU A 217 -7.36 4.69 17.95
CA LEU A 217 -7.94 5.80 18.68
C LEU A 217 -7.76 7.06 17.86
N THR A 218 -8.85 7.74 17.55
CA THR A 218 -8.87 9.04 16.89
C THR A 218 -9.48 10.07 17.84
N ALA A 219 -8.77 11.17 18.06
CA ALA A 219 -9.29 12.33 18.75
C ALA A 219 -9.38 13.48 17.74
N ARG A 220 -10.53 14.13 17.67
CA ARG A 220 -10.75 15.28 16.76
C ARG A 220 -11.59 16.36 17.40
N ASP A 221 -11.30 17.58 17.03
CA ASP A 221 -12.18 18.74 17.21
C ASP A 221 -12.60 19.26 15.82
N LEU A 222 -13.13 20.48 15.74
CA LEU A 222 -13.57 21.07 14.47
C LEU A 222 -12.41 21.22 13.45
N ASP A 223 -11.19 21.42 13.93
CA ASP A 223 -10.06 21.86 13.12
C ASP A 223 -8.89 20.83 13.13
N ASN A 224 -8.81 20.01 14.17
CA ASN A 224 -7.65 19.16 14.43
C ASN A 224 -8.05 17.69 14.49
N THR A 225 -7.12 16.82 14.07
CA THR A 225 -7.28 15.38 14.17
C THR A 225 -5.98 14.77 14.65
N PHE A 226 -6.07 13.89 15.65
CA PHE A 226 -4.97 13.09 16.15
C PHE A 226 -5.38 11.62 16.06
N ARG A 227 -4.48 10.76 15.60
CA ARG A 227 -4.74 9.33 15.47
C ARG A 227 -3.54 8.53 15.95
N ILE A 228 -3.81 7.44 16.67
CA ILE A 228 -2.84 6.40 17.00
C ILE A 228 -3.46 5.05 16.72
N GLY A 229 -2.69 4.15 16.10
CA GLY A 229 -3.13 2.81 15.75
C GLY A 229 -2.09 1.75 16.09
N ILE A 230 -2.57 0.60 16.55
CA ILE A 230 -1.79 -0.62 16.71
C ILE A 230 -2.50 -1.73 15.95
N HIS A 231 -1.75 -2.43 15.11
CA HIS A 231 -2.31 -3.46 14.24
C HIS A 231 -1.40 -4.67 14.22
N GLU A 232 -1.98 -5.84 14.05
CA GLU A 232 -1.27 -7.07 13.76
C GLU A 232 -1.75 -7.62 12.42
N VAL A 233 -0.81 -7.92 11.56
CA VAL A 233 -1.08 -8.55 10.26
C VAL A 233 -0.35 -9.88 10.22
N ILE A 234 -1.08 -10.94 9.89
CA ILE A 234 -0.54 -12.27 9.61
C ILE A 234 -0.67 -12.47 8.11
N ALA A 235 0.45 -12.70 7.43
CA ALA A 235 0.51 -12.90 6.00
C ALA A 235 1.05 -14.29 5.66
N GLU A 236 0.34 -15.01 4.80
CA GLU A 236 0.67 -16.36 4.32
C GLU A 236 0.73 -16.34 2.79
N ARG A 237 1.78 -16.88 2.21
CA ARG A 237 1.79 -17.11 0.75
C ARG A 237 0.93 -18.33 0.45
N THR A 238 0.14 -18.25 -0.61
CA THR A 238 -0.75 -19.35 -0.98
C THR A 238 -0.06 -20.43 -1.83
N ASP A 239 1.10 -20.11 -2.43
CA ASP A 239 1.82 -20.99 -3.34
C ASP A 239 2.99 -21.74 -2.68
N GLN A 240 3.66 -21.18 -1.68
CA GLN A 240 4.80 -21.79 -0.99
C GLN A 240 5.13 -21.04 0.31
N PRO A 241 5.86 -21.67 1.26
CA PRO A 241 6.33 -20.98 2.46
C PRO A 241 7.24 -19.80 2.14
N VAL A 242 7.17 -18.77 3.00
CA VAL A 242 7.97 -17.55 2.87
C VAL A 242 9.40 -17.80 3.32
N HIS A 243 10.38 -17.24 2.62
CA HIS A 243 11.75 -17.18 3.12
C HIS A 243 11.84 -16.25 4.32
N ALA A 244 12.06 -16.80 5.51
CA ALA A 244 12.18 -16.05 6.76
C ALA A 244 13.55 -15.42 6.93
N ASP A 245 14.57 -16.15 6.51
CA ASP A 245 15.95 -15.72 6.56
C ASP A 245 16.56 -15.89 5.19
N ILE A 246 17.06 -14.81 4.62
CA ILE A 246 17.92 -14.90 3.44
C ILE A 246 19.27 -15.36 3.96
N PRO A 247 19.76 -16.54 3.54
CA PRO A 247 20.98 -17.09 4.10
C PRO A 247 22.17 -16.22 3.73
N TYR A 248 22.91 -15.86 4.75
CA TYR A 248 24.16 -15.10 4.64
C TYR A 248 25.38 -15.99 4.67
N ARG A 249 25.23 -17.25 4.40
CA ARG A 249 26.38 -18.12 4.25
C ARG A 249 26.82 -18.06 2.80
N SER A 250 27.96 -17.46 2.57
CA SER A 250 28.63 -17.57 1.30
C SER A 250 28.97 -19.04 1.05
N ILE A 251 28.53 -19.56 -0.07
CA ILE A 251 28.92 -20.91 -0.52
C ILE A 251 30.27 -20.77 -1.19
N PRO A 252 31.33 -21.43 -0.69
CA PRO A 252 32.65 -21.33 -1.29
C PRO A 252 32.68 -21.98 -2.66
N VAL A 253 33.26 -21.32 -3.65
CA VAL A 253 33.55 -21.85 -4.99
C VAL A 253 35.03 -21.83 -5.30
N GLY A 254 35.86 -21.32 -4.39
CA GLY A 254 37.32 -21.27 -4.47
C GLY A 254 37.92 -20.63 -3.22
N PRO A 255 39.25 -20.54 -3.10
CA PRO A 255 39.90 -19.87 -1.99
C PRO A 255 39.43 -18.42 -1.89
N ASN A 256 38.82 -18.04 -0.75
CA ASN A 256 38.29 -16.69 -0.49
C ASN A 256 37.21 -16.23 -1.47
N ILE A 257 36.60 -17.10 -2.26
CA ILE A 257 35.52 -16.79 -3.20
C ILE A 257 34.27 -17.56 -2.81
N GLY A 258 33.17 -16.89 -2.63
CA GLY A 258 31.89 -17.49 -2.31
C GLY A 258 30.71 -16.70 -2.85
N PHE A 259 29.53 -17.28 -2.81
CA PHE A 259 28.27 -16.65 -3.23
C PHE A 259 27.16 -16.92 -2.23
N TYR A 260 26.13 -16.10 -2.30
CA TYR A 260 24.95 -16.19 -1.46
C TYR A 260 23.83 -16.95 -2.18
N ASP A 261 23.29 -18.00 -1.54
CA ASP A 261 22.24 -18.84 -2.12
C ASP A 261 20.95 -18.71 -1.30
N LEU A 262 19.91 -18.20 -1.94
CA LEU A 262 18.57 -18.06 -1.36
C LEU A 262 17.92 -19.37 -0.96
N THR A 263 18.30 -20.48 -1.58
CA THR A 263 17.62 -21.77 -1.38
C THR A 263 17.89 -22.38 -0.01
N LYS A 264 18.89 -21.88 0.72
CA LYS A 264 19.38 -22.45 1.99
C LYS A 264 18.84 -21.74 3.25
N GLY A 265 17.91 -20.80 3.10
CA GLY A 265 17.32 -20.10 4.21
C GLY A 265 16.21 -20.88 4.92
N ARG A 266 15.96 -20.50 6.16
CA ARG A 266 14.81 -20.97 6.90
C ARG A 266 13.53 -20.49 6.21
N ARG A 267 12.51 -21.34 6.15
CA ARG A 267 11.18 -20.98 5.66
C ARG A 267 10.20 -20.96 6.81
N VAL A 268 9.20 -20.09 6.70
CA VAL A 268 8.07 -20.00 7.63
C VAL A 268 6.77 -19.99 6.83
N ASP A 269 5.72 -20.55 7.41
CA ASP A 269 4.41 -20.58 6.79
C ASP A 269 3.75 -19.20 6.89
N GLN A 270 4.04 -18.45 7.96
CA GLN A 270 3.40 -17.18 8.26
C GLN A 270 4.41 -16.09 8.60
N LEU A 271 4.14 -14.88 8.13
CA LEU A 271 4.79 -13.64 8.58
C LEU A 271 3.88 -12.93 9.58
N ILE A 272 4.36 -12.71 10.80
CA ILE A 272 3.68 -11.91 11.82
C ILE A 272 4.24 -10.49 11.76
N ILE A 273 3.39 -9.54 11.44
CA ILE A 273 3.75 -8.16 11.08
C ILE A 273 2.99 -7.18 11.99
N PRO A 274 3.52 -6.83 13.16
CA PRO A 274 3.02 -5.69 13.92
C PRO A 274 3.17 -4.39 13.14
N VAL A 275 2.12 -3.57 13.15
CA VAL A 275 2.10 -2.23 12.53
C VAL A 275 1.72 -1.21 13.59
N GLN A 276 2.43 -0.09 13.64
CA GLN A 276 2.17 1.03 14.52
C GLN A 276 2.02 2.29 13.67
N THR A 277 1.00 3.08 13.97
CA THR A 277 0.72 4.33 13.25
C THR A 277 0.45 5.47 14.22
N ILE A 278 0.95 6.65 13.90
CA ILE A 278 0.69 7.89 14.63
C ILE A 278 0.48 8.98 13.58
N ALA A 279 -0.55 9.80 13.78
CA ALA A 279 -0.86 10.87 12.85
C ALA A 279 -1.43 12.09 13.55
N ALA A 280 -1.17 13.26 12.99
CA ALA A 280 -1.78 14.51 13.41
C ALA A 280 -2.05 15.41 12.20
N SER A 281 -3.17 16.09 12.23
CA SER A 281 -3.53 17.15 11.29
C SER A 281 -4.03 18.34 12.11
N ILE A 282 -3.30 19.45 12.10
CA ILE A 282 -3.47 20.59 12.99
C ILE A 282 -3.66 21.85 12.15
N SER A 283 -4.77 22.54 12.36
CA SER A 283 -5.04 23.84 11.77
C SER A 283 -4.39 24.96 12.61
N LEU A 284 -3.73 25.87 11.93
CA LEU A 284 -3.02 26.99 12.51
C LEU A 284 -3.63 28.33 12.02
N PRO A 285 -3.36 29.46 12.73
CA PRO A 285 -3.79 30.78 12.27
C PRO A 285 -3.41 31.07 10.82
N ALA A 286 -4.14 32.00 10.18
CA ALA A 286 -3.95 32.40 8.77
C ALA A 286 -4.16 31.26 7.76
N ASN A 287 -5.03 30.28 8.08
CA ASN A 287 -5.43 29.13 7.25
C ASN A 287 -4.26 28.18 6.91
N PHE A 288 -3.23 28.16 7.75
CA PHE A 288 -2.21 27.11 7.64
C PHE A 288 -2.72 25.81 8.24
N LYS A 289 -2.23 24.70 7.70
CA LYS A 289 -2.48 23.34 8.20
C LYS A 289 -1.17 22.56 8.18
N VAL A 290 -0.87 21.92 9.29
CA VAL A 290 0.25 21.01 9.42
C VAL A 290 -0.29 19.59 9.51
N THR A 291 0.21 18.69 8.65
CA THR A 291 -0.16 17.28 8.65
C THR A 291 1.09 16.43 8.74
N THR A 292 1.09 15.48 9.65
CA THR A 292 2.21 14.54 9.83
C THR A 292 1.67 13.15 10.11
N GLU A 293 2.33 12.15 9.55
CA GLU A 293 2.06 10.75 9.82
C GLU A 293 3.37 9.99 9.97
N TYR A 294 3.38 9.03 10.86
CA TYR A 294 4.43 8.05 11.07
C TYR A 294 3.81 6.66 11.06
N ALA A 295 4.41 5.75 10.33
CA ALA A 295 4.04 4.35 10.33
C ALA A 295 5.30 3.48 10.43
N ARG A 296 5.18 2.37 11.15
CA ARG A 296 6.25 1.39 11.29
C ARG A 296 5.69 -0.01 11.19
N ILE A 297 6.35 -0.84 10.39
CA ILE A 297 6.15 -2.29 10.42
C ILE A 297 7.42 -2.98 10.91
N LYS A 298 7.22 -4.06 11.66
CA LYS A 298 8.28 -4.96 12.11
C LYS A 298 7.84 -6.38 11.79
N VAL A 299 8.72 -7.17 11.19
CA VAL A 299 8.45 -8.58 10.97
C VAL A 299 9.14 -9.37 12.05
N ASN A 300 8.35 -10.06 12.89
CA ASN A 300 8.88 -10.82 14.03
C ASN A 300 9.33 -12.24 13.65
N SER A 301 8.74 -12.80 12.59
CA SER A 301 9.00 -14.19 12.14
C SER A 301 10.09 -14.30 11.09
N ALA A 302 10.53 -13.18 10.51
CA ALA A 302 11.58 -13.12 9.52
C ALA A 302 12.61 -12.04 9.88
N SER A 303 13.87 -12.26 9.56
CA SER A 303 14.93 -11.33 9.93
C SER A 303 14.97 -10.07 9.06
N GLU A 304 14.22 -10.01 7.94
CA GLU A 304 14.55 -9.09 6.86
C GLU A 304 13.39 -8.61 6.00
N GLY A 305 13.68 -7.62 5.18
CA GLY A 305 12.87 -7.17 4.06
C GLY A 305 11.77 -6.19 4.43
N LEU A 306 10.66 -6.67 4.94
CA LEU A 306 9.47 -5.85 5.17
C LEU A 306 9.57 -4.88 6.36
N THR A 307 10.50 -5.11 7.31
CA THR A 307 10.71 -4.21 8.45
C THR A 307 11.18 -2.84 7.96
N ARG A 308 10.41 -1.81 8.23
CA ARG A 308 10.72 -0.42 7.89
C ARG A 308 9.83 0.56 8.65
N TRP A 309 10.20 1.81 8.62
CA TRP A 309 9.35 2.91 9.04
C TRP A 309 9.26 3.96 7.94
N GLY A 310 8.19 4.71 7.93
CA GLY A 310 8.00 5.87 7.08
C GLY A 310 7.36 7.01 7.86
N ALA A 311 7.70 8.23 7.49
CA ALA A 311 7.11 9.43 8.06
C ALA A 311 7.03 10.54 7.02
N TYR A 312 6.10 11.45 7.19
CA TYR A 312 6.10 12.72 6.48
C TYR A 312 5.64 13.87 7.37
N LEU A 313 6.06 15.06 7.00
CA LEU A 313 5.58 16.33 7.52
C LEU A 313 5.19 17.21 6.34
N ALA A 314 3.95 17.70 6.34
CA ALA A 314 3.43 18.59 5.32
C ALA A 314 2.91 19.89 5.94
N VAL A 315 3.09 20.98 5.23
CA VAL A 315 2.49 22.27 5.54
C VAL A 315 1.71 22.73 4.31
N SER A 316 0.45 23.06 4.50
CA SER A 316 -0.40 23.66 3.47
C SER A 316 -1.02 24.96 3.96
N ARG A 317 -1.47 25.80 3.02
CA ARG A 317 -2.17 27.03 3.35
C ARG A 317 -3.33 27.25 2.39
N ARG A 318 -4.54 27.38 2.92
CA ARG A 318 -5.71 27.68 2.08
C ARG A 318 -5.80 29.19 1.81
N MET A 319 -5.81 29.55 0.52
CA MET A 319 -5.91 30.91 -0.01
C MET A 319 -7.05 31.01 -1.03
N GLY A 320 -8.28 31.17 -0.56
CA GLY A 320 -9.47 31.06 -1.41
C GLY A 320 -9.64 29.66 -1.95
N ASP A 321 -9.60 29.52 -3.29
CA ASP A 321 -9.70 28.24 -3.98
C ASP A 321 -8.35 27.53 -4.16
N TRP A 322 -7.25 28.18 -3.85
CA TRP A 322 -5.91 27.63 -3.91
C TRP A 322 -5.48 27.08 -2.55
N THR A 323 -4.86 25.90 -2.57
CA THR A 323 -4.19 25.33 -1.40
C THR A 323 -2.78 24.85 -1.80
N PRO A 324 -1.78 25.75 -1.84
CA PRO A 324 -0.39 25.35 -1.97
C PRO A 324 0.06 24.55 -0.75
N TYR A 325 1.00 23.63 -0.99
CA TYR A 325 1.61 22.82 0.05
C TYR A 325 3.06 22.47 -0.26
N VAL A 326 3.77 22.15 0.79
CA VAL A 326 5.09 21.50 0.72
C VAL A 326 5.09 20.32 1.66
N TYR A 327 5.82 19.26 1.33
CA TYR A 327 6.09 18.19 2.28
C TYR A 327 7.50 17.63 2.16
N TYR A 328 7.93 17.01 3.25
CA TYR A 328 9.11 16.16 3.31
C TYR A 328 8.68 14.79 3.83
N ALA A 329 9.06 13.74 3.13
CA ALA A 329 8.75 12.35 3.47
C ALA A 329 10.02 11.50 3.47
N LYS A 330 10.06 10.47 4.31
CA LYS A 330 11.16 9.52 4.39
C LYS A 330 10.66 8.12 4.70
N VAL A 331 11.26 7.11 4.07
CA VAL A 331 11.11 5.70 4.41
C VAL A 331 12.48 5.08 4.57
N LYS A 332 12.65 4.24 5.59
CA LYS A 332 13.92 3.58 5.84
C LYS A 332 13.72 2.19 6.46
N SER A 333 14.42 1.20 5.91
CA SER A 333 14.66 -0.10 6.51
C SER A 333 15.77 -0.01 7.57
N PRO A 334 15.88 -0.97 8.51
CA PRO A 334 16.98 -1.01 9.48
C PRO A 334 18.34 -1.02 8.79
N ASP A 335 19.33 -0.40 9.42
CA ASP A 335 20.69 -0.33 8.88
C ASP A 335 21.28 -1.72 8.65
N SER A 336 20.98 -2.69 9.51
CA SER A 336 21.38 -4.08 9.33
C SER A 336 20.83 -4.71 8.04
N THR A 337 19.56 -4.39 7.67
CA THR A 337 18.95 -4.85 6.42
C THR A 337 19.61 -4.19 5.21
N LEU A 338 19.91 -2.89 5.30
CA LEU A 338 20.60 -2.15 4.23
C LEU A 338 22.03 -2.64 4.00
N GLU A 339 22.78 -2.88 5.08
CA GLU A 339 24.14 -3.42 5.01
C GLU A 339 24.15 -4.81 4.40
N LYS A 340 23.20 -5.63 4.75
CA LYS A 340 22.99 -6.95 4.23
C LYS A 340 22.67 -6.93 2.73
N TYR A 341 21.70 -6.09 2.31
CA TYR A 341 21.43 -5.88 0.90
C TYR A 341 22.71 -5.51 0.14
N LYS A 342 23.47 -4.54 0.66
CA LYS A 342 24.72 -4.09 0.07
C LYS A 342 25.71 -5.23 -0.08
N THR A 343 25.92 -6.02 0.99
CA THR A 343 26.83 -7.17 0.98
C THR A 343 26.48 -8.17 -0.11
N ILE A 344 25.21 -8.52 -0.27
CA ILE A 344 24.77 -9.45 -1.31
C ILE A 344 24.88 -8.82 -2.70
N ASN A 345 24.40 -7.56 -2.82
CA ASN A 345 24.36 -6.87 -4.11
C ASN A 345 25.74 -6.57 -4.68
N GLU A 346 26.73 -6.32 -3.85
CA GLU A 346 28.10 -6.01 -4.28
C GLU A 346 28.98 -7.26 -4.44
N ASN A 347 28.61 -8.41 -3.86
CA ASN A 347 29.38 -9.63 -4.01
C ASN A 347 29.37 -10.12 -5.47
N ARG A 348 30.55 -10.35 -6.03
CA ARG A 348 30.72 -10.87 -7.38
C ARG A 348 31.73 -12.00 -7.41
N VAL A 349 31.34 -13.05 -8.08
CA VAL A 349 32.18 -14.21 -8.34
C VAL A 349 32.91 -13.98 -9.67
N PRO A 350 34.24 -14.08 -9.73
CA PRO A 350 34.99 -13.86 -10.96
C PRO A 350 34.74 -15.00 -11.96
N SER A 351 34.99 -14.73 -13.23
CA SER A 351 34.88 -15.72 -14.30
C SER A 351 35.82 -16.91 -14.03
N SER A 352 35.33 -18.12 -14.26
CA SER A 352 36.06 -19.36 -14.04
C SER A 352 35.61 -20.44 -15.01
N PRO A 353 36.48 -21.35 -15.45
CA PRO A 353 36.07 -22.52 -16.23
C PRO A 353 35.31 -23.58 -15.39
N PHE A 354 35.37 -23.50 -14.06
CA PHE A 354 34.79 -24.50 -13.16
C PHE A 354 33.35 -24.20 -12.73
N TYR A 355 32.84 -23.00 -12.98
CA TYR A 355 31.47 -22.60 -12.64
C TYR A 355 30.97 -21.45 -13.53
N ASN A 356 29.66 -21.36 -13.67
CA ASN A 356 29.04 -20.28 -14.43
C ASN A 356 28.92 -19.00 -13.55
N ALA A 357 29.95 -18.15 -13.56
CA ALA A 357 30.02 -16.92 -12.79
C ALA A 357 28.87 -15.96 -13.12
N ASN A 358 28.44 -15.88 -14.38
CA ASN A 358 27.35 -15.00 -14.78
C ASN A 358 26.04 -15.41 -14.12
N LEU A 359 25.67 -16.68 -14.18
CA LEU A 359 24.46 -17.19 -13.54
C LEU A 359 24.48 -17.00 -12.02
N ILE A 360 25.62 -17.27 -11.37
CA ILE A 360 25.78 -17.05 -9.94
C ILE A 360 25.58 -15.58 -9.58
N ASN A 361 26.20 -14.67 -10.31
CA ASN A 361 26.11 -13.24 -10.05
C ASN A 361 24.68 -12.70 -10.29
N GLN A 362 23.97 -13.17 -11.30
CA GLN A 362 22.57 -12.86 -11.53
C GLN A 362 21.68 -13.38 -10.39
N SER A 363 21.93 -14.60 -9.92
CA SER A 363 21.19 -15.18 -8.77
C SER A 363 21.42 -14.38 -7.48
N GLN A 364 22.63 -13.87 -7.26
CA GLN A 364 22.92 -12.99 -6.12
C GLN A 364 22.21 -11.63 -6.23
N THR A 365 22.13 -11.05 -7.43
CA THR A 365 21.36 -9.83 -7.66
C THR A 365 19.88 -10.05 -7.36
N LEU A 366 19.31 -11.19 -7.81
CA LEU A 366 17.94 -11.55 -7.45
C LEU A 366 17.76 -11.73 -5.93
N ALA A 367 18.76 -12.33 -5.26
CA ALA A 367 18.75 -12.47 -3.81
C ALA A 367 18.68 -11.09 -3.10
N ALA A 368 19.45 -10.14 -3.59
CA ALA A 368 19.40 -8.77 -3.09
C ALA A 368 18.02 -8.11 -3.36
N ASP A 369 17.46 -8.27 -4.56
CA ASP A 369 16.17 -7.71 -4.93
C ASP A 369 15.02 -8.24 -4.07
N ILE A 370 15.05 -9.52 -3.69
CA ILE A 370 14.06 -10.16 -2.80
C ILE A 370 14.10 -9.58 -1.38
N VAL A 371 15.22 -9.06 -0.90
CA VAL A 371 15.28 -8.35 0.39
C VAL A 371 14.33 -7.15 0.40
N ALA A 372 14.08 -6.54 -0.75
CA ALA A 372 13.16 -5.43 -0.94
C ALA A 372 13.27 -4.31 0.11
N PRO A 373 14.46 -3.78 0.44
CA PRO A 373 14.63 -2.75 1.43
C PRO A 373 14.36 -1.35 0.87
N PHE A 374 14.24 -0.37 1.77
CA PHE A 374 13.96 1.01 1.45
C PHE A 374 14.93 1.94 2.16
N ASP A 375 15.48 2.88 1.43
CA ASP A 375 16.25 4.00 1.94
C ASP A 375 16.10 5.17 1.00
N GLN A 376 15.07 5.99 1.22
CA GLN A 376 14.83 7.20 0.42
C GLN A 376 14.14 8.29 1.22
N TRP A 377 14.31 9.52 0.73
CA TRP A 377 13.49 10.65 1.13
C TRP A 377 12.95 11.39 -0.10
N THR A 378 11.84 12.08 0.08
CA THR A 378 11.17 12.88 -0.96
C THR A 378 10.82 14.24 -0.40
N GLY A 379 11.18 15.29 -1.12
CA GLY A 379 10.66 16.64 -0.92
C GLY A 379 9.71 17.01 -2.06
N ALA A 380 8.59 17.63 -1.76
CA ALA A 380 7.64 18.02 -2.78
C ALA A 380 7.06 19.41 -2.53
N ILE A 381 6.71 20.07 -3.62
CA ILE A 381 5.93 21.31 -3.66
C ILE A 381 4.77 21.11 -4.63
N GLY A 382 3.58 21.47 -4.21
CA GLY A 382 2.38 21.32 -5.03
C GLY A 382 1.29 22.30 -4.65
N SER A 383 0.20 22.22 -5.36
CA SER A 383 -1.01 22.98 -5.06
C SER A 383 -2.25 22.25 -5.55
N SER A 384 -3.34 22.33 -4.80
CA SER A 384 -4.68 22.05 -5.28
C SER A 384 -5.43 23.35 -5.59
N TYR A 385 -6.24 23.31 -6.65
CA TYR A 385 -7.14 24.41 -7.04
C TYR A 385 -8.56 23.87 -7.11
N ARG A 386 -9.47 24.47 -6.35
CA ARG A 386 -10.87 24.10 -6.32
C ARG A 386 -11.59 24.75 -7.49
N ILE A 387 -11.99 23.94 -8.46
CA ILE A 387 -12.75 24.40 -9.64
C ILE A 387 -14.24 24.53 -9.28
N THR A 388 -14.76 23.51 -8.57
CA THR A 388 -16.14 23.51 -8.05
C THR A 388 -16.11 22.94 -6.62
N PRO A 389 -17.21 22.98 -5.86
CA PRO A 389 -17.26 22.32 -4.54
C PRO A 389 -16.89 20.83 -4.57
N THR A 390 -17.06 20.16 -5.72
CA THR A 390 -16.85 18.72 -5.89
C THR A 390 -15.70 18.37 -6.82
N SER A 391 -14.90 19.35 -7.28
CA SER A 391 -13.78 19.07 -8.18
C SER A 391 -12.53 19.89 -7.90
N LEU A 392 -11.37 19.24 -7.99
CA LEU A 392 -10.04 19.80 -7.77
C LEU A 392 -9.13 19.53 -8.96
N LEU A 393 -8.37 20.53 -9.37
CA LEU A 393 -7.17 20.38 -10.20
C LEU A 393 -5.96 20.42 -9.27
N LYS A 394 -5.02 19.50 -9.44
CA LYS A 394 -3.82 19.42 -8.62
C LYS A 394 -2.57 19.34 -9.49
N ALA A 395 -1.50 19.97 -9.02
CA ALA A 395 -0.18 19.86 -9.62
C ALA A 395 0.88 19.73 -8.53
N GLU A 396 1.89 18.89 -8.76
CA GLU A 396 2.99 18.63 -7.83
C GLU A 396 4.28 18.39 -8.59
N TRP A 397 5.36 18.96 -8.11
CA TRP A 397 6.72 18.53 -8.39
C TRP A 397 7.33 17.92 -7.13
N SER A 398 7.90 16.73 -7.27
CA SER A 398 8.61 16.05 -6.19
C SER A 398 10.01 15.66 -6.60
N HIS A 399 10.93 15.76 -5.65
CA HIS A 399 12.31 15.33 -5.77
C HIS A 399 12.60 14.23 -4.76
N THR A 400 12.97 13.05 -5.26
CA THR A 400 13.32 11.88 -4.45
C THR A 400 14.79 11.58 -4.56
N SER A 401 15.44 11.37 -3.41
CA SER A 401 16.81 10.87 -3.32
C SER A 401 16.83 9.50 -2.66
N THR A 402 17.39 8.51 -3.33
CA THR A 402 17.63 7.18 -2.75
C THR A 402 19.03 7.13 -2.12
N GLY A 403 19.15 6.44 -0.99
CA GLY A 403 20.42 6.12 -0.36
C GLY A 403 20.98 4.80 -0.90
N VAL A 404 21.08 3.79 -0.03
CA VAL A 404 21.63 2.47 -0.38
C VAL A 404 20.78 1.74 -1.42
N VAL A 405 19.44 1.89 -1.34
CA VAL A 405 18.49 1.18 -2.20
C VAL A 405 17.09 1.75 -2.05
N SER A 406 16.26 1.64 -3.09
CA SER A 406 14.83 1.83 -2.97
C SER A 406 14.07 0.83 -3.83
N SER A 407 13.23 0.04 -3.21
CA SER A 407 12.34 -0.91 -3.90
C SER A 407 11.16 -0.25 -4.64
N PHE A 408 11.07 1.08 -4.62
CA PHE A 408 10.18 1.82 -5.51
C PHE A 408 10.78 2.06 -6.90
N VAL A 409 12.06 1.75 -7.11
CA VAL A 409 12.78 1.92 -8.36
C VAL A 409 12.91 0.57 -9.06
N ASP A 410 12.33 0.44 -10.23
CA ASP A 410 12.54 -0.70 -11.14
C ASP A 410 13.85 -0.46 -11.91
N ALA A 411 14.97 -0.70 -11.26
CA ALA A 411 16.28 -0.45 -11.84
C ALA A 411 16.54 -1.35 -13.06
N PRO A 412 17.20 -0.83 -14.13
CA PRO A 412 17.49 -1.62 -15.31
C PRO A 412 18.52 -2.72 -15.03
N SER A 413 18.56 -3.72 -15.93
CA SER A 413 19.57 -4.79 -15.91
C SER A 413 20.98 -4.19 -15.89
N GLY A 414 21.87 -4.72 -15.07
CA GLY A 414 23.23 -4.20 -14.86
C GLY A 414 23.29 -2.91 -14.00
N GLY A 415 22.13 -2.36 -13.64
CA GLY A 415 22.02 -1.15 -12.80
C GLY A 415 21.65 -1.47 -11.35
N ASP A 416 21.45 -0.42 -10.57
CA ASP A 416 20.92 -0.49 -9.21
C ASP A 416 20.01 0.72 -8.92
N SER A 417 19.40 0.74 -7.74
CA SER A 417 18.57 1.85 -7.25
C SER A 417 19.28 2.75 -6.24
N ALA A 418 20.60 2.57 -6.06
CA ALA A 418 21.39 3.35 -5.12
C ALA A 418 21.70 4.74 -5.65
N ASN A 419 21.72 5.74 -4.75
CA ASN A 419 22.13 7.12 -5.02
C ASN A 419 21.43 7.76 -6.25
N LYS A 420 20.15 7.40 -6.50
CA LYS A 420 19.36 8.00 -7.58
C LYS A 420 18.74 9.32 -7.12
N GLN A 421 18.70 10.27 -8.06
CA GLN A 421 17.95 11.51 -7.94
C GLN A 421 16.81 11.44 -8.96
N ILE A 422 15.58 11.54 -8.51
CA ILE A 422 14.40 11.33 -9.36
C ILE A 422 13.48 12.52 -9.20
N ASN A 423 13.22 13.26 -10.27
CA ASN A 423 12.23 14.31 -10.28
C ASN A 423 10.95 13.79 -10.93
N VAL A 424 9.82 14.01 -10.25
CA VAL A 424 8.50 13.64 -10.78
C VAL A 424 7.65 14.90 -10.87
N PHE A 425 6.99 15.07 -11.99
CA PHE A 425 5.94 16.05 -12.20
C PHE A 425 4.60 15.34 -12.36
N SER A 426 3.58 15.78 -11.64
CA SER A 426 2.25 15.19 -11.62
C SER A 426 1.18 16.26 -11.76
N VAL A 427 0.15 15.96 -12.55
CA VAL A 427 -1.08 16.76 -12.66
C VAL A 427 -2.29 15.84 -12.59
N SER A 428 -3.33 16.22 -11.86
CA SER A 428 -4.55 15.43 -11.82
C SER A 428 -5.81 16.28 -11.70
N TYR A 429 -6.86 15.83 -12.36
CA TYR A 429 -8.22 16.32 -12.18
C TYR A 429 -9.01 15.30 -11.36
N ASN A 430 -9.59 15.76 -10.25
CA ASN A 430 -10.27 14.92 -9.26
C ASN A 430 -11.68 15.44 -9.09
N PHE A 431 -12.67 14.57 -9.07
CA PHE A 431 -14.07 14.94 -8.96
C PHE A 431 -14.91 13.93 -8.19
N THR A 432 -16.03 14.41 -7.63
CA THR A 432 -17.10 13.61 -7.03
C THR A 432 -18.45 14.08 -7.58
N PHE A 433 -19.45 13.22 -7.62
CA PHE A 433 -20.80 13.54 -8.08
C PHE A 433 -21.86 12.70 -7.37
#